data_a24ef4eccf37264fc67ab932555faac7
#
_entry.id   a24ef4eccf37264fc67ab932555faac7
#
_cell.length_a   1.000
_cell.length_b   1.000
_cell.length_c   1.000
_cell.angle_alpha   90.00
_cell.angle_beta   90.00
_cell.angle_gamma   90.00
#
_symmetry.space_group_name_H-M   'P 1'
#
loop_
_entity.id
_entity.type
_entity.pdbx_description
1 polymer ?
#
loop_
_entity_poly.entity_id
_entity_poly.type
_entity_poly.pdbx_seq_one_letter_code
_entity_poly.pdbx_strand_id
1 'polypeptide(L)'
;VVTMGQNYLTTSPVGPPAGPDLPPIRTALSNEGAAMTENLTHVRGVLSDAVIDDRKNGVIRAKREIFTDEDIFELEMKHIFEGNWVYLAHESQIPNVGDYFTTNIGRTPVVITRDKDENLNCIVNACSHRGAMLCRRKSDNRTTFTCPFHGWTFKNSGELLKVKDSRNAGYPETFNKEGSHDLTKVARFDSYRGFLFGSLKADVLPLEEHLGDATKVIDSIVDQSPEGLEVLRGSSTYTYDGNWKVQAENGADGYHVTAVHWNYAATTARRSAGDSANKTKAMDAGKWGKVKGGFYSYDHGHLLLWQEWTNPEDRPLWDRRDELVAKYGEEMANFMINISRNLCLYPNVYIMDQFSSQIRHFRPISADQTEVTIYCIAPKGESQENRSKRIRQYEDFFNATGMATPDDLEEFRSCNKTYWATSAPWNDMTRGSTHEIAGPDEQAKALGMTKVIASGVRTEDEGLYPIQHGYWKEVMDGALAEAELSATDTVPVTA
;
A
#
# COMPACT_ATOMS: atom_id res chain seq x y z
N VAL A 1 -41.72 51.33 30.74
CA VAL A 1 -41.99 51.36 29.30
C VAL A 1 -40.75 51.93 28.65
N VAL A 2 -39.89 51.09 28.07
CA VAL A 2 -38.73 51.50 27.29
C VAL A 2 -38.86 50.82 25.93
N THR A 3 -39.06 51.63 24.89
CA THR A 3 -39.12 51.24 23.50
C THR A 3 -37.69 51.00 22.97
N MET A 4 -37.40 49.80 22.53
CA MET A 4 -36.18 49.50 21.78
C MET A 4 -36.44 49.67 20.27
N GLY A 5 -35.66 50.55 19.66
CA GLY A 5 -35.68 50.76 18.23
C GLY A 5 -34.92 49.62 17.52
N GLN A 6 -35.53 49.05 16.48
CA GLN A 6 -34.91 48.12 15.55
C GLN A 6 -34.09 48.84 14.51
N ASN A 7 -32.77 48.69 14.55
CA ASN A 7 -31.88 49.03 13.42
C ASN A 7 -31.70 47.81 12.55
N TYR A 8 -32.30 47.82 11.35
CA TYR A 8 -32.00 46.87 10.29
C TYR A 8 -30.69 47.27 9.61
N LEU A 9 -29.64 46.46 9.86
CA LEU A 9 -28.42 46.48 9.05
C LEU A 9 -28.69 45.65 7.80
N THR A 10 -28.69 46.30 6.64
CA THR A 10 -28.71 45.67 5.32
C THR A 10 -27.33 45.09 5.03
N THR A 11 -27.21 43.76 5.17
CA THR A 11 -26.03 43.03 4.69
C THR A 11 -26.18 42.71 3.21
N SER A 12 -25.31 43.27 2.39
CA SER A 12 -25.15 42.86 0.98
C SER A 12 -24.81 41.38 0.89
N PRO A 13 -25.32 40.62 -0.09
CA PRO A 13 -24.99 39.19 -0.21
C PRO A 13 -23.50 39.07 -0.60
N VAL A 14 -22.75 38.41 0.27
CA VAL A 14 -21.39 37.92 -0.06
C VAL A 14 -21.59 36.78 -1.07
N GLY A 15 -21.06 36.95 -2.27
CA GLY A 15 -21.01 35.91 -3.27
C GLY A 15 -20.24 34.67 -2.75
N PRO A 16 -20.49 33.47 -3.30
CA PRO A 16 -19.78 32.29 -2.91
C PRO A 16 -18.26 32.48 -3.12
N PRO A 17 -17.41 31.89 -2.25
CA PRO A 17 -15.97 31.95 -2.44
C PRO A 17 -15.62 31.35 -3.80
N ALA A 18 -14.74 32.01 -4.54
CA ALA A 18 -14.19 31.49 -5.79
C ALA A 18 -13.54 30.12 -5.45
N GLY A 19 -13.98 29.09 -6.13
CA GLY A 19 -13.32 27.81 -6.09
C GLY A 19 -11.89 27.93 -6.62
N PRO A 20 -10.98 26.97 -6.28
CA PRO A 20 -9.63 27.00 -6.80
C PRO A 20 -9.68 27.07 -8.32
N ASP A 21 -8.94 27.99 -8.91
CA ASP A 21 -8.77 28.14 -10.35
C ASP A 21 -8.22 26.81 -10.88
N LEU A 22 -9.07 26.07 -11.58
CA LEU A 22 -8.60 24.91 -12.36
C LEU A 22 -7.67 25.47 -13.45
N PRO A 23 -6.51 24.87 -13.67
CA PRO A 23 -5.64 25.29 -14.76
C PRO A 23 -6.41 25.24 -16.10
N PRO A 24 -6.17 26.17 -17.04
CA PRO A 24 -6.89 26.22 -18.29
C PRO A 24 -6.72 24.90 -19.06
N ILE A 25 -7.86 24.33 -19.51
CA ILE A 25 -7.87 23.21 -20.45
C ILE A 25 -7.07 23.66 -21.68
N ARG A 26 -5.88 23.07 -21.86
CA ARG A 26 -5.06 23.30 -23.04
C ARG A 26 -5.82 22.84 -24.28
N THR A 27 -6.34 23.78 -25.07
CA THR A 27 -6.76 23.53 -26.46
C THR A 27 -5.51 23.36 -27.32
N ALA A 28 -5.14 22.13 -27.66
CA ALA A 28 -3.98 21.89 -28.53
C ALA A 28 -4.23 20.67 -29.43
N LEU A 29 -4.82 20.91 -30.60
CA LEU A 29 -4.91 19.91 -31.68
C LEU A 29 -3.80 20.00 -32.73
N SER A 30 -2.77 20.82 -32.55
CA SER A 30 -1.67 20.98 -33.53
C SER A 30 -0.24 20.73 -33.03
N ASN A 31 -0.06 20.35 -31.74
CA ASN A 31 1.28 20.09 -31.17
C ASN A 31 1.38 18.81 -30.32
N GLU A 32 0.41 17.90 -30.39
CA GLU A 32 0.39 16.72 -29.53
C GLU A 32 1.61 15.81 -29.75
N GLY A 33 2.00 15.60 -31.02
CA GLY A 33 3.17 14.76 -31.34
C GLY A 33 4.50 15.37 -30.88
N ALA A 34 4.66 16.69 -30.99
CA ALA A 34 5.89 17.37 -30.54
C ALA A 34 5.96 17.38 -29.00
N ALA A 35 4.87 17.69 -28.33
CA ALA A 35 4.77 17.68 -26.86
C ALA A 35 5.00 16.27 -26.30
N MET A 36 4.45 15.23 -26.92
CA MET A 36 4.68 13.83 -26.54
C MET A 36 6.15 13.43 -26.70
N THR A 37 6.81 13.82 -27.78
CA THR A 37 8.22 13.54 -28.01
C THR A 37 9.12 14.26 -27.00
N GLU A 38 8.80 15.50 -26.64
CA GLU A 38 9.51 16.29 -25.64
C GLU A 38 9.37 15.65 -24.24
N ASN A 39 8.16 15.23 -23.87
CA ASN A 39 7.89 14.52 -22.62
C ASN A 39 8.68 13.20 -22.54
N LEU A 40 8.65 12.35 -23.55
CA LEU A 40 9.41 11.09 -23.58
C LEU A 40 10.93 11.33 -23.49
N THR A 41 11.43 12.41 -24.08
CA THR A 41 12.85 12.79 -24.00
C THR A 41 13.21 13.22 -22.58
N HIS A 42 12.34 13.97 -21.91
CA HIS A 42 12.50 14.35 -20.49
C HIS A 42 12.54 13.09 -19.60
N VAL A 43 11.52 12.24 -19.68
CA VAL A 43 11.43 10.99 -18.91
C VAL A 43 12.67 10.13 -19.09
N ARG A 44 13.13 9.96 -20.34
CA ARG A 44 14.39 9.22 -20.63
C ARG A 44 15.59 9.86 -19.92
N GLY A 45 15.67 11.17 -19.91
CA GLY A 45 16.72 11.92 -19.20
C GLY A 45 16.70 11.63 -17.70
N VAL A 46 15.53 11.67 -17.06
CA VAL A 46 15.36 11.35 -15.64
C VAL A 46 15.75 9.91 -15.35
N LEU A 47 15.25 8.95 -16.14
CA LEU A 47 15.48 7.51 -15.93
C LEU A 47 16.93 7.08 -16.20
N SER A 48 17.67 7.79 -17.06
CA SER A 48 19.02 7.39 -17.47
C SER A 48 20.00 7.18 -16.31
N ASP A 49 19.86 7.97 -15.25
CA ASP A 49 20.68 7.93 -14.05
C ASP A 49 19.86 7.91 -12.75
N ALA A 50 18.58 7.50 -12.83
CA ALA A 50 17.66 7.49 -11.70
C ALA A 50 18.17 6.69 -10.50
N VAL A 51 18.81 5.55 -10.76
CA VAL A 51 19.40 4.65 -9.76
C VAL A 51 20.80 4.28 -10.20
N ILE A 52 21.77 4.46 -9.32
CA ILE A 52 23.16 4.08 -9.54
C ILE A 52 23.54 3.07 -8.46
N ASP A 53 23.94 1.87 -8.88
CA ASP A 53 24.53 0.86 -8.00
C ASP A 53 25.93 0.50 -8.51
N ASP A 54 26.90 1.33 -8.16
CA ASP A 54 28.32 1.10 -8.41
C ASP A 54 29.02 0.73 -7.09
N ARG A 55 28.71 -0.45 -6.58
CA ARG A 55 29.25 -1.00 -5.33
C ARG A 55 30.77 -1.06 -5.33
N LYS A 56 31.37 -1.29 -6.49
CA LYS A 56 32.83 -1.38 -6.65
C LYS A 56 33.53 -0.06 -6.29
N ASN A 57 32.91 1.05 -6.62
CA ASN A 57 33.41 2.39 -6.33
C ASN A 57 32.75 3.01 -5.08
N GLY A 58 31.89 2.26 -4.39
CA GLY A 58 31.18 2.71 -3.17
C GLY A 58 30.12 3.79 -3.44
N VAL A 59 29.48 3.75 -4.62
CA VAL A 59 28.44 4.70 -5.01
C VAL A 59 27.15 3.96 -5.25
N ILE A 60 26.23 4.02 -4.26
CA ILE A 60 24.89 3.46 -4.37
C ILE A 60 23.91 4.56 -4.00
N ARG A 61 23.06 4.99 -4.95
CA ARG A 61 22.22 6.15 -4.75
C ARG A 61 21.03 6.20 -5.70
N ALA A 62 19.96 6.86 -5.27
CA ALA A 62 18.81 7.19 -6.10
C ALA A 62 18.69 8.70 -6.29
N LYS A 63 18.20 9.11 -7.46
CA LYS A 63 18.02 10.52 -7.80
C LYS A 63 16.75 11.07 -7.14
N ARG A 64 16.86 12.21 -6.46
CA ARG A 64 15.70 12.83 -5.76
C ARG A 64 14.59 13.25 -6.70
N GLU A 65 14.93 13.55 -7.95
CA GLU A 65 13.98 13.94 -8.99
C GLU A 65 12.87 12.89 -9.20
N ILE A 66 13.15 11.58 -9.04
CA ILE A 66 12.12 10.53 -9.19
C ILE A 66 11.00 10.60 -8.14
N PHE A 67 11.19 11.37 -7.07
CA PHE A 67 10.19 11.58 -6.02
C PHE A 67 9.31 12.81 -6.27
N THR A 68 9.63 13.65 -7.24
CA THR A 68 8.95 14.94 -7.46
C THR A 68 8.46 15.14 -8.89
N ASP A 69 8.95 14.34 -9.84
CA ASP A 69 8.63 14.49 -11.26
C ASP A 69 7.22 13.95 -11.56
N GLU A 70 6.37 14.80 -12.15
CA GLU A 70 4.98 14.48 -12.47
C GLU A 70 4.86 13.49 -13.64
N ASP A 71 5.74 13.54 -14.63
CA ASP A 71 5.70 12.63 -15.78
C ASP A 71 6.12 11.21 -15.37
N ILE A 72 7.12 11.10 -14.47
CA ILE A 72 7.48 9.84 -13.81
C ILE A 72 6.29 9.32 -13.02
N PHE A 73 5.63 10.16 -12.24
CA PHE A 73 4.45 9.78 -11.46
C PHE A 73 3.30 9.23 -12.34
N GLU A 74 3.03 9.84 -13.49
CA GLU A 74 2.01 9.37 -14.42
C GLU A 74 2.32 7.96 -14.95
N LEU A 75 3.59 7.68 -15.25
CA LEU A 75 4.02 6.33 -15.66
C LEU A 75 3.92 5.33 -14.50
N GLU A 76 4.30 5.72 -13.28
CA GLU A 76 4.12 4.89 -12.08
C GLU A 76 2.65 4.50 -11.89
N MET A 77 1.74 5.48 -11.99
CA MET A 77 0.31 5.19 -11.87
C MET A 77 -0.15 4.16 -12.89
N LYS A 78 0.23 4.32 -14.15
CA LYS A 78 -0.19 3.42 -15.24
C LYS A 78 0.45 2.03 -15.14
N HIS A 79 1.75 1.94 -14.87
CA HIS A 79 2.50 0.69 -15.01
C HIS A 79 2.79 -0.03 -13.68
N ILE A 80 2.82 0.70 -12.56
CA ILE A 80 3.04 0.11 -11.22
C ILE A 80 1.70 -0.09 -10.50
N PHE A 81 0.86 0.97 -10.34
CA PHE A 81 -0.35 0.88 -9.53
C PHE A 81 -1.58 0.35 -10.27
N GLU A 82 -1.66 0.52 -11.60
CA GLU A 82 -2.75 0.03 -12.43
C GLU A 82 -2.33 -1.19 -13.25
N GLY A 83 -1.03 -1.28 -13.60
CA GLY A 83 -0.45 -2.30 -14.47
C GLY A 83 0.18 -3.50 -13.76
N ASN A 84 0.19 -3.54 -12.43
CA ASN A 84 0.75 -4.64 -11.65
C ASN A 84 -0.22 -5.09 -10.56
N TRP A 85 0.11 -6.14 -9.80
CA TRP A 85 -0.64 -6.55 -8.63
C TRP A 85 -0.56 -5.50 -7.53
N VAL A 86 -1.70 -5.06 -7.02
CA VAL A 86 -1.81 -4.18 -5.85
C VAL A 86 -2.72 -4.83 -4.81
N TYR A 87 -2.37 -4.65 -3.54
CA TYR A 87 -3.21 -5.07 -2.42
C TYR A 87 -4.49 -4.24 -2.36
N LEU A 88 -5.62 -4.88 -2.09
CA LEU A 88 -6.93 -4.26 -2.07
C LEU A 88 -7.63 -4.34 -0.70
N ALA A 89 -7.71 -5.54 -0.12
CA ALA A 89 -8.42 -5.82 1.12
C ALA A 89 -8.00 -7.17 1.69
N HIS A 90 -8.53 -7.52 2.86
CA HIS A 90 -8.46 -8.88 3.41
C HIS A 90 -9.86 -9.50 3.45
N GLU A 91 -9.97 -10.81 3.15
CA GLU A 91 -11.25 -11.51 3.09
C GLU A 91 -12.11 -11.38 4.35
N SER A 92 -11.48 -11.27 5.51
CA SER A 92 -12.19 -11.07 6.78
C SER A 92 -12.96 -9.75 6.87
N GLN A 93 -12.77 -8.82 5.92
CA GLN A 93 -13.53 -7.56 5.84
C GLN A 93 -14.85 -7.72 5.09
N ILE A 94 -15.03 -8.85 4.40
CA ILE A 94 -16.26 -9.23 3.64
C ILE A 94 -16.63 -10.69 3.91
N PRO A 95 -16.86 -11.09 5.19
CA PRO A 95 -17.01 -12.49 5.58
C PRO A 95 -18.34 -13.12 5.14
N ASN A 96 -19.38 -12.33 4.90
CA ASN A 96 -20.72 -12.86 4.66
C ASN A 96 -21.20 -12.60 3.24
N VAL A 97 -22.12 -13.44 2.75
CA VAL A 97 -22.85 -13.21 1.50
C VAL A 97 -23.48 -11.82 1.52
N GLY A 98 -23.27 -11.08 0.44
CA GLY A 98 -23.75 -9.70 0.29
C GLY A 98 -22.78 -8.64 0.81
N ASP A 99 -21.76 -8.99 1.61
CA ASP A 99 -20.76 -8.01 2.05
C ASP A 99 -20.00 -7.43 0.87
N TYR A 100 -19.69 -6.16 0.96
CA TYR A 100 -18.82 -5.49 0.03
C TYR A 100 -17.85 -4.53 0.73
N PHE A 101 -16.74 -4.28 0.04
CA PHE A 101 -15.70 -3.34 0.46
C PHE A 101 -15.22 -2.51 -0.73
N THR A 102 -15.12 -1.19 -0.58
CA THR A 102 -14.66 -0.28 -1.63
C THR A 102 -13.20 0.11 -1.43
N THR A 103 -12.44 0.11 -2.53
CA THR A 103 -11.04 0.50 -2.55
C THR A 103 -10.67 1.05 -3.94
N ASN A 104 -9.37 1.15 -4.24
CA ASN A 104 -8.89 1.63 -5.54
C ASN A 104 -7.78 0.72 -6.06
N ILE A 105 -7.70 0.60 -7.40
CA ILE A 105 -6.50 0.17 -8.12
C ILE A 105 -5.97 1.42 -8.81
N GLY A 106 -4.86 1.96 -8.33
CA GLY A 106 -4.39 3.26 -8.76
C GLY A 106 -5.47 4.34 -8.60
N ARG A 107 -5.91 4.93 -9.69
CA ARG A 107 -7.00 5.93 -9.74
C ARG A 107 -8.39 5.31 -9.91
N THR A 108 -8.46 4.04 -10.29
CA THR A 108 -9.72 3.37 -10.61
C THR A 108 -10.42 2.91 -9.33
N PRO A 109 -11.61 3.45 -9.01
CA PRO A 109 -12.39 2.98 -7.87
C PRO A 109 -12.94 1.58 -8.16
N VAL A 110 -12.77 0.66 -7.22
CA VAL A 110 -13.28 -0.70 -7.32
C VAL A 110 -14.11 -1.09 -6.10
N VAL A 111 -14.97 -2.07 -6.26
CA VAL A 111 -15.71 -2.69 -5.17
C VAL A 111 -15.48 -4.20 -5.19
N ILE A 112 -15.10 -4.73 -4.05
CA ILE A 112 -14.96 -6.17 -3.82
C ILE A 112 -16.24 -6.64 -3.17
N THR A 113 -16.80 -7.75 -3.63
CA THR A 113 -18.09 -8.28 -3.15
C THR A 113 -18.01 -9.77 -2.90
N ARG A 114 -18.82 -10.27 -1.95
CA ARG A 114 -19.10 -11.70 -1.82
C ARG A 114 -20.52 -11.95 -2.31
N ASP A 115 -20.66 -12.68 -3.42
CA ASP A 115 -21.96 -12.93 -4.03
C ASP A 115 -22.77 -14.04 -3.31
N LYS A 116 -23.95 -14.34 -3.82
CA LYS A 116 -24.83 -15.36 -3.23
C LYS A 116 -24.28 -16.78 -3.26
N ASP A 117 -23.33 -17.06 -4.13
CA ASP A 117 -22.65 -18.34 -4.30
C ASP A 117 -21.29 -18.35 -3.57
N GLU A 118 -21.08 -17.37 -2.66
CA GLU A 118 -19.86 -17.13 -1.86
C GLU A 118 -18.63 -16.74 -2.68
N ASN A 119 -18.75 -16.53 -4.00
CA ASN A 119 -17.63 -16.11 -4.82
C ASN A 119 -17.24 -14.65 -4.52
N LEU A 120 -15.93 -14.40 -4.51
CA LEU A 120 -15.38 -13.05 -4.47
C LEU A 120 -15.36 -12.46 -5.88
N ASN A 121 -15.82 -11.24 -6.01
CA ASN A 121 -15.75 -10.49 -7.25
C ASN A 121 -15.07 -9.15 -6.99
N CYS A 122 -14.30 -8.67 -7.96
CA CYS A 122 -13.74 -7.31 -7.96
C CYS A 122 -14.21 -6.59 -9.22
N ILE A 123 -14.92 -5.48 -9.05
CA ILE A 123 -15.67 -4.80 -10.10
C ILE A 123 -15.32 -3.32 -10.06
N VAL A 124 -15.19 -2.67 -11.21
CA VAL A 124 -15.07 -1.21 -11.30
C VAL A 124 -16.32 -0.56 -10.72
N ASN A 125 -16.16 0.30 -9.73
CA ASN A 125 -17.24 0.95 -9.00
C ASN A 125 -17.86 2.12 -9.78
N ALA A 126 -18.22 1.86 -11.04
CA ALA A 126 -18.78 2.83 -11.97
C ALA A 126 -19.94 2.22 -12.75
N CYS A 127 -21.09 2.89 -12.73
CA CYS A 127 -22.28 2.45 -13.49
C CYS A 127 -21.97 2.44 -14.99
N SER A 128 -22.26 1.30 -15.66
CA SER A 128 -22.04 1.14 -17.10
C SER A 128 -22.87 2.07 -17.99
N HIS A 129 -23.87 2.79 -17.40
CA HIS A 129 -24.65 3.77 -18.14
C HIS A 129 -23.88 5.08 -18.37
N ARG A 130 -23.42 5.75 -17.32
CA ARG A 130 -22.72 7.06 -17.37
C ARG A 130 -21.70 7.23 -16.24
N GLY A 131 -21.07 6.18 -15.77
CA GLY A 131 -19.93 6.22 -14.86
C GLY A 131 -20.23 6.65 -13.42
N ALA A 132 -21.50 6.84 -13.02
CA ALA A 132 -21.79 7.24 -11.65
C ALA A 132 -21.36 6.17 -10.65
N MET A 133 -20.69 6.58 -9.56
CA MET A 133 -20.26 5.68 -8.49
C MET A 133 -21.47 5.00 -7.83
N LEU A 134 -21.43 3.67 -7.75
CA LEU A 134 -22.51 2.82 -7.22
C LEU A 134 -22.43 2.68 -5.70
N CYS A 135 -21.29 2.23 -5.20
CA CYS A 135 -21.02 2.01 -3.78
C CYS A 135 -20.25 3.18 -3.21
N ARG A 136 -20.90 4.01 -2.39
CA ARG A 136 -20.32 5.23 -1.80
C ARG A 136 -19.84 5.07 -0.36
N ARG A 137 -20.19 3.95 0.28
CA ARG A 137 -19.73 3.59 1.62
C ARG A 137 -18.51 2.71 1.52
N LYS A 138 -17.62 2.80 2.51
CA LYS A 138 -16.43 1.95 2.59
C LYS A 138 -16.77 0.47 2.61
N SER A 139 -17.82 0.09 3.35
CA SER A 139 -18.36 -1.28 3.42
C SER A 139 -19.85 -1.27 3.80
N ASP A 140 -20.58 -2.29 3.39
CA ASP A 140 -21.98 -2.53 3.75
C ASP A 140 -22.34 -3.97 3.31
N ASN A 141 -23.57 -4.42 3.55
CA ASN A 141 -24.09 -5.70 3.05
C ASN A 141 -25.25 -5.44 2.08
N ARG A 142 -25.07 -5.83 0.80
CA ARG A 142 -26.07 -5.68 -0.27
C ARG A 142 -25.88 -6.72 -1.34
N THR A 143 -26.99 -7.32 -1.78
CA THR A 143 -27.01 -8.27 -2.89
C THR A 143 -27.18 -7.60 -4.26
N THR A 144 -27.59 -6.32 -4.28
CA THR A 144 -27.76 -5.53 -5.49
C THR A 144 -27.34 -4.08 -5.28
N PHE A 145 -26.88 -3.44 -6.35
CA PHE A 145 -26.50 -2.04 -6.39
C PHE A 145 -27.39 -1.28 -7.35
N THR A 146 -28.19 -0.34 -6.85
CA THR A 146 -29.00 0.54 -7.67
C THR A 146 -28.29 1.88 -7.86
N CYS A 147 -28.02 2.23 -9.11
CA CYS A 147 -27.39 3.50 -9.46
C CYS A 147 -28.27 4.67 -9.02
N PRO A 148 -27.75 5.59 -8.20
CA PRO A 148 -28.55 6.72 -7.71
C PRO A 148 -28.89 7.74 -8.80
N PHE A 149 -28.22 7.67 -9.97
CA PHE A 149 -28.43 8.63 -11.04
C PHE A 149 -29.69 8.28 -11.89
N HIS A 150 -29.75 7.07 -12.47
CA HIS A 150 -30.86 6.70 -13.36
C HIS A 150 -31.55 5.36 -12.99
N GLY A 151 -31.23 4.82 -11.82
CA GLY A 151 -31.92 3.63 -11.30
C GLY A 151 -31.56 2.30 -12.00
N TRP A 152 -30.45 2.24 -12.75
CA TRP A 152 -29.93 0.96 -13.22
C TRP A 152 -29.52 0.12 -12.02
N THR A 153 -29.91 -1.14 -12.00
CA THR A 153 -29.67 -2.03 -10.86
C THR A 153 -28.85 -3.23 -11.31
N PHE A 154 -27.78 -3.48 -10.61
CA PHE A 154 -26.83 -4.58 -10.86
C PHE A 154 -26.87 -5.55 -9.70
N LYS A 155 -26.63 -6.84 -9.97
CA LYS A 155 -26.28 -7.81 -8.93
C LYS A 155 -24.90 -7.44 -8.36
N ASN A 156 -24.59 -7.91 -7.17
CA ASN A 156 -23.24 -7.71 -6.61
C ASN A 156 -22.15 -8.58 -7.27
N SER A 157 -22.54 -9.50 -8.18
CA SER A 157 -21.64 -10.17 -9.15
C SER A 157 -21.26 -9.31 -10.36
N GLY A 158 -21.89 -8.14 -10.53
CA GLY A 158 -21.68 -7.21 -11.63
C GLY A 158 -22.70 -7.24 -12.74
N GLU A 159 -23.54 -8.28 -12.84
CA GLU A 159 -24.53 -8.43 -13.90
C GLU A 159 -25.63 -7.35 -13.83
N LEU A 160 -25.99 -6.76 -14.97
CA LEU A 160 -27.12 -5.84 -15.07
C LEU A 160 -28.43 -6.62 -14.84
N LEU A 161 -29.08 -6.33 -13.71
CA LEU A 161 -30.35 -6.98 -13.34
C LEU A 161 -31.58 -6.34 -14.02
N LYS A 162 -31.60 -4.99 -14.03
CA LYS A 162 -32.70 -4.24 -14.64
C LYS A 162 -32.32 -2.79 -14.89
N VAL A 163 -32.98 -2.19 -15.87
CA VAL A 163 -33.02 -0.74 -16.09
C VAL A 163 -34.37 -0.20 -15.64
N LYS A 164 -34.39 1.03 -15.11
CA LYS A 164 -35.62 1.71 -14.71
C LYS A 164 -36.50 1.97 -15.94
N ASP A 165 -37.82 1.83 -15.78
CA ASP A 165 -38.82 2.14 -16.79
C ASP A 165 -38.58 1.47 -18.16
N SER A 166 -38.06 0.23 -18.15
CA SER A 166 -37.69 -0.51 -19.37
C SER A 166 -38.83 -0.73 -20.35
N ARG A 167 -40.09 -0.73 -19.87
CA ARG A 167 -41.26 -0.80 -20.75
C ARG A 167 -41.37 0.49 -21.55
N ASN A 168 -41.41 0.42 -22.86
CA ASN A 168 -41.47 1.56 -23.78
C ASN A 168 -40.21 2.44 -23.82
N ALA A 169 -39.10 1.99 -23.25
CA ALA A 169 -37.84 2.75 -23.26
C ALA A 169 -37.15 2.78 -24.62
N GLY A 170 -37.61 2.01 -25.60
CA GLY A 170 -37.07 2.00 -26.96
C GLY A 170 -35.67 1.39 -27.07
N TYR A 171 -35.23 0.57 -26.12
CA TYR A 171 -33.97 -0.16 -26.24
C TYR A 171 -34.02 -1.14 -27.40
N PRO A 172 -32.94 -1.29 -28.19
CA PRO A 172 -32.87 -2.27 -29.26
C PRO A 172 -32.93 -3.69 -28.69
N GLU A 173 -33.40 -4.65 -29.48
CA GLU A 173 -33.48 -6.07 -29.06
C GLU A 173 -32.10 -6.67 -28.67
N THR A 174 -31.02 -6.08 -29.13
CA THR A 174 -29.66 -6.46 -28.80
C THR A 174 -29.16 -5.87 -27.46
N PHE A 175 -29.97 -5.01 -26.79
CA PHE A 175 -29.58 -4.39 -25.53
C PHE A 175 -29.28 -5.44 -24.46
N ASN A 176 -28.12 -5.32 -23.86
CA ASN A 176 -27.57 -6.22 -22.85
C ASN A 176 -27.51 -7.71 -23.27
N LYS A 177 -27.49 -8.01 -24.58
CA LYS A 177 -27.14 -9.36 -25.03
C LYS A 177 -25.70 -9.67 -24.62
N GLU A 178 -25.50 -10.87 -24.08
CA GLU A 178 -24.19 -11.36 -23.63
C GLU A 178 -23.53 -10.49 -22.54
N GLY A 179 -24.32 -9.74 -21.75
CA GLY A 179 -23.82 -8.91 -20.64
C GLY A 179 -23.09 -7.63 -21.08
N SER A 180 -23.37 -7.11 -22.29
CA SER A 180 -22.71 -5.92 -22.84
C SER A 180 -22.83 -4.64 -21.96
N HIS A 181 -23.75 -4.64 -20.98
CA HIS A 181 -23.96 -3.55 -20.06
C HIS A 181 -23.75 -3.96 -18.59
N ASP A 182 -23.12 -5.10 -18.35
CA ASP A 182 -22.68 -5.50 -17.03
C ASP A 182 -21.58 -4.57 -16.54
N LEU A 183 -21.33 -4.56 -15.23
CA LEU A 183 -20.21 -3.81 -14.66
C LEU A 183 -18.88 -4.44 -15.10
N THR A 184 -17.92 -3.60 -15.40
CA THR A 184 -16.59 -4.03 -15.79
C THR A 184 -15.92 -4.76 -14.63
N LYS A 185 -15.54 -6.02 -14.84
CA LYS A 185 -14.71 -6.76 -13.89
C LYS A 185 -13.25 -6.31 -13.99
N VAL A 186 -12.56 -6.31 -12.86
CA VAL A 186 -11.11 -6.10 -12.84
C VAL A 186 -10.42 -7.23 -13.61
N ALA A 187 -9.43 -6.89 -14.42
CA ALA A 187 -8.80 -7.83 -15.36
C ALA A 187 -8.13 -9.03 -14.67
N ARG A 188 -7.50 -8.78 -13.52
CA ARG A 188 -6.95 -9.81 -12.64
C ARG A 188 -7.36 -9.52 -11.20
N PHE A 189 -7.85 -10.53 -10.51
CA PHE A 189 -8.23 -10.48 -9.12
C PHE A 189 -8.00 -11.86 -8.52
N ASP A 190 -7.22 -11.93 -7.45
CA ASP A 190 -6.84 -13.19 -6.81
C ASP A 190 -6.63 -13.01 -5.30
N SER A 191 -6.55 -14.12 -4.58
CA SER A 191 -6.36 -14.18 -3.12
C SER A 191 -5.18 -15.06 -2.77
N TYR A 192 -4.31 -14.57 -1.87
CA TYR A 192 -3.32 -15.40 -1.21
C TYR A 192 -3.51 -15.34 0.30
N ARG A 193 -3.89 -16.46 0.91
CA ARG A 193 -4.11 -16.60 2.36
C ARG A 193 -5.06 -15.54 2.95
N GLY A 194 -6.06 -15.12 2.17
CA GLY A 194 -7.04 -14.10 2.55
C GLY A 194 -6.64 -12.66 2.22
N PHE A 195 -5.41 -12.40 1.78
CA PHE A 195 -5.01 -11.12 1.24
C PHE A 195 -5.44 -11.03 -0.22
N LEU A 196 -6.24 -10.02 -0.57
CA LEU A 196 -6.86 -9.83 -1.88
C LEU A 196 -6.05 -8.83 -2.70
N PHE A 197 -5.76 -9.21 -3.93
CA PHE A 197 -4.98 -8.40 -4.87
C PHE A 197 -5.73 -8.22 -6.19
N GLY A 198 -5.44 -7.15 -6.91
CA GLY A 198 -6.00 -6.89 -8.23
C GLY A 198 -5.04 -6.15 -9.15
N SER A 199 -5.28 -6.28 -10.45
CA SER A 199 -4.58 -5.52 -11.51
C SER A 199 -5.55 -5.19 -12.62
N LEU A 200 -5.40 -3.99 -13.23
CA LEU A 200 -6.15 -3.62 -14.43
C LEU A 200 -5.54 -4.23 -15.70
N LYS A 201 -4.31 -4.73 -15.64
CA LYS A 201 -3.61 -5.39 -16.73
C LYS A 201 -3.86 -6.90 -16.69
N ALA A 202 -4.25 -7.48 -17.82
CA ALA A 202 -4.61 -8.91 -17.91
C ALA A 202 -3.40 -9.85 -17.97
N ASP A 203 -2.29 -9.39 -18.50
CA ASP A 203 -1.07 -10.15 -18.77
C ASP A 203 -0.01 -10.05 -17.68
N VAL A 204 -0.45 -9.90 -16.42
CA VAL A 204 0.45 -10.01 -15.26
C VAL A 204 0.69 -11.48 -14.89
N LEU A 205 1.83 -11.76 -14.25
CA LEU A 205 2.16 -13.09 -13.71
C LEU A 205 1.05 -13.62 -12.79
N PRO A 206 0.90 -14.94 -12.63
CA PRO A 206 0.06 -15.50 -11.57
C PRO A 206 0.46 -14.90 -10.20
N LEU A 207 -0.52 -14.63 -9.33
CA LEU A 207 -0.28 -13.94 -8.05
C LEU A 207 0.79 -14.63 -7.20
N GLU A 208 0.71 -15.95 -7.05
CA GLU A 208 1.66 -16.71 -6.22
C GLU A 208 3.09 -16.67 -6.79
N GLU A 209 3.22 -16.67 -8.12
CA GLU A 209 4.52 -16.51 -8.78
C GLU A 209 5.08 -15.09 -8.57
N HIS A 210 4.22 -14.07 -8.66
CA HIS A 210 4.58 -12.68 -8.37
C HIS A 210 5.04 -12.49 -6.93
N LEU A 211 4.36 -13.11 -5.96
CA LEU A 211 4.71 -13.02 -4.55
C LEU A 211 6.01 -13.79 -4.21
N GLY A 212 6.33 -14.85 -4.94
CA GLY A 212 7.56 -15.64 -4.75
C GLY A 212 7.77 -16.08 -3.30
N ASP A 213 8.99 -15.96 -2.80
CA ASP A 213 9.34 -16.38 -1.43
C ASP A 213 8.74 -15.46 -0.32
N ALA A 214 8.18 -14.30 -0.67
CA ALA A 214 7.40 -13.48 0.27
C ALA A 214 6.19 -14.27 0.81
N THR A 215 5.69 -15.27 0.07
CA THR A 215 4.66 -16.21 0.52
C THR A 215 5.01 -16.92 1.82
N LYS A 216 6.28 -17.28 2.04
CA LYS A 216 6.74 -17.94 3.29
C LYS A 216 6.56 -17.05 4.52
N VAL A 217 6.74 -15.73 4.32
CA VAL A 217 6.51 -14.76 5.39
C VAL A 217 5.02 -14.59 5.65
N ILE A 218 4.20 -14.46 4.59
CA ILE A 218 2.74 -14.40 4.72
C ILE A 218 2.22 -15.64 5.47
N ASP A 219 2.65 -16.84 5.05
CA ASP A 219 2.28 -18.09 5.69
C ASP A 219 2.63 -18.08 7.18
N SER A 220 3.83 -17.66 7.54
CA SER A 220 4.28 -17.60 8.94
C SER A 220 3.45 -16.62 9.80
N ILE A 221 2.83 -15.61 9.19
CA ILE A 221 1.95 -14.65 9.87
C ILE A 221 0.52 -15.23 9.99
N VAL A 222 0.00 -15.82 8.92
CA VAL A 222 -1.34 -16.43 8.91
C VAL A 222 -1.41 -17.66 9.80
N ASP A 223 -0.38 -18.47 9.79
CA ASP A 223 -0.27 -19.73 10.54
C ASP A 223 -0.11 -19.53 12.06
N GLN A 224 -0.04 -18.29 12.55
CA GLN A 224 -0.16 -17.97 13.97
C GLN A 224 -1.49 -18.45 14.57
N SER A 225 -2.51 -18.70 13.75
CA SER A 225 -3.75 -19.33 14.15
C SER A 225 -4.20 -20.38 13.13
N PRO A 226 -4.73 -21.56 13.56
CA PRO A 226 -5.34 -22.53 12.66
C PRO A 226 -6.56 -21.98 11.91
N GLU A 227 -7.21 -20.94 12.46
CA GLU A 227 -8.35 -20.26 11.84
C GLU A 227 -7.93 -19.06 10.96
N GLY A 228 -6.61 -18.79 10.86
CA GLY A 228 -6.06 -17.67 10.11
C GLY A 228 -6.18 -16.33 10.84
N LEU A 229 -6.18 -15.24 10.06
CA LEU A 229 -6.20 -13.88 10.54
C LEU A 229 -7.57 -13.21 10.37
N GLU A 230 -7.77 -12.13 11.12
CA GLU A 230 -8.87 -11.20 10.91
C GLU A 230 -8.37 -9.75 11.00
N VAL A 231 -8.96 -8.89 10.18
CA VAL A 231 -8.83 -7.44 10.31
C VAL A 231 -9.80 -6.98 11.40
N LEU A 232 -9.27 -6.32 12.41
CA LEU A 232 -10.08 -5.80 13.53
C LEU A 232 -10.89 -4.59 13.06
N ARG A 233 -12.00 -4.33 13.75
CA ARG A 233 -12.85 -3.17 13.44
C ARG A 233 -12.12 -1.87 13.74
N GLY A 234 -12.27 -0.92 12.85
CA GLY A 234 -11.60 0.37 12.90
C GLY A 234 -10.40 0.43 11.97
N SER A 235 -10.11 1.63 11.51
CA SER A 235 -8.94 1.95 10.70
C SER A 235 -8.60 3.41 10.92
N SER A 236 -7.35 3.76 10.71
CA SER A 236 -6.94 5.15 10.55
C SER A 236 -6.56 5.39 9.11
N THR A 237 -7.07 6.48 8.53
CA THR A 237 -6.66 6.95 7.21
C THR A 237 -6.14 8.38 7.35
N TYR A 238 -5.01 8.66 6.77
CA TYR A 238 -4.37 9.97 6.76
C TYR A 238 -3.65 10.19 5.43
N THR A 239 -3.36 11.44 5.12
CA THR A 239 -2.48 11.83 4.03
C THR A 239 -1.23 12.50 4.58
N TYR A 240 -0.14 12.39 3.85
CA TYR A 240 1.06 13.17 4.11
C TYR A 240 1.58 13.80 2.82
N ASP A 241 2.29 14.93 2.96
CA ASP A 241 2.92 15.63 1.86
C ASP A 241 4.27 14.96 1.57
N GLY A 242 4.25 14.03 0.63
CA GLY A 242 5.42 13.26 0.22
C GLY A 242 5.07 12.17 -0.78
N ASN A 243 6.09 11.75 -1.53
CA ASN A 243 5.97 10.70 -2.53
C ASN A 243 5.77 9.32 -1.86
N TRP A 244 5.05 8.43 -2.52
CA TRP A 244 4.76 7.09 -2.04
C TRP A 244 6.02 6.23 -1.79
N LYS A 245 7.10 6.47 -2.54
CA LYS A 245 8.37 5.74 -2.40
C LYS A 245 9.02 5.96 -1.03
N VAL A 246 8.82 7.14 -0.42
CA VAL A 246 9.32 7.40 0.94
C VAL A 246 8.64 6.48 1.97
N GLN A 247 7.33 6.22 1.81
CA GLN A 247 6.62 5.25 2.66
C GLN A 247 7.06 3.80 2.36
N ALA A 248 7.33 3.49 1.09
CA ALA A 248 7.83 2.18 0.70
C ALA A 248 9.22 1.89 1.28
N GLU A 249 10.09 2.88 1.37
CA GLU A 249 11.40 2.78 2.03
C GLU A 249 11.26 2.69 3.55
N ASN A 250 10.56 3.63 4.19
CA ASN A 250 10.46 3.74 5.65
C ASN A 250 9.90 2.48 6.32
N GLY A 251 8.96 1.79 5.70
CA GLY A 251 8.37 0.57 6.28
C GLY A 251 9.37 -0.57 6.49
N ALA A 252 10.49 -0.58 5.75
CA ALA A 252 11.58 -1.55 5.86
C ALA A 252 12.90 -0.89 6.29
N ASP A 253 12.84 0.26 6.97
CA ASP A 253 13.99 0.99 7.47
C ASP A 253 14.19 0.74 8.97
N GLY A 254 15.30 0.11 9.33
CA GLY A 254 15.70 -0.04 10.74
C GLY A 254 16.64 1.07 11.22
N TYR A 255 17.20 1.87 10.30
CA TYR A 255 18.20 2.86 10.64
C TYR A 255 17.61 4.12 11.30
N HIS A 256 16.44 4.59 10.85
CA HIS A 256 15.79 5.77 11.42
C HIS A 256 15.28 5.56 12.85
N VAL A 257 14.97 4.32 13.24
CA VAL A 257 14.19 3.98 14.46
C VAL A 257 14.76 4.64 15.73
N THR A 258 16.08 4.57 15.90
CA THR A 258 16.73 5.13 17.12
C THR A 258 16.84 6.65 17.11
N ALA A 259 16.73 7.28 15.95
CA ALA A 259 16.75 8.74 15.80
C ALA A 259 15.34 9.33 15.87
N VAL A 260 14.46 8.88 15.02
CA VAL A 260 13.09 9.43 14.87
C VAL A 260 12.20 9.05 16.04
N HIS A 261 12.22 7.78 16.49
CA HIS A 261 11.32 7.29 17.54
C HIS A 261 11.90 7.40 18.96
N TRP A 262 12.83 8.30 19.17
CA TRP A 262 13.38 8.57 20.51
C TRP A 262 12.31 8.92 21.55
N ASN A 263 11.29 9.71 21.16
CA ASN A 263 10.21 10.12 22.05
C ASN A 263 9.37 8.92 22.54
N TYR A 264 9.07 7.99 21.63
CA TYR A 264 8.40 6.73 21.98
C TYR A 264 9.24 5.92 22.97
N ALA A 265 10.53 5.72 22.69
CA ALA A 265 11.44 4.97 23.53
C ALA A 265 11.52 5.58 24.96
N ALA A 266 11.70 6.89 25.06
CA ALA A 266 11.77 7.60 26.34
C ALA A 266 10.45 7.54 27.13
N THR A 267 9.31 7.63 26.44
CA THR A 267 7.98 7.58 27.05
C THR A 267 7.65 6.19 27.57
N THR A 268 7.91 5.15 26.80
CA THR A 268 7.68 3.76 27.22
C THR A 268 8.60 3.36 28.37
N ALA A 269 9.87 3.79 28.36
CA ALA A 269 10.79 3.59 29.46
C ALA A 269 10.28 4.24 30.78
N ARG A 270 9.78 5.50 30.73
CA ARG A 270 9.18 6.17 31.88
C ARG A 270 7.91 5.47 32.38
N ARG A 271 7.04 5.01 31.47
CA ARG A 271 5.83 4.25 31.85
C ARG A 271 6.17 2.93 32.52
N SER A 272 7.20 2.24 32.04
CA SER A 272 7.66 0.96 32.61
C SER A 272 8.30 1.11 33.99
N ALA A 273 8.93 2.25 34.28
CA ALA A 273 9.53 2.55 35.60
C ALA A 273 8.50 2.94 36.66
N GLY A 274 7.29 3.34 36.27
CA GLY A 274 6.22 3.76 37.18
C GLY A 274 5.35 2.60 37.67
N ASP A 275 4.55 2.85 38.73
CA ASP A 275 3.58 1.91 39.33
C ASP A 275 2.24 1.80 38.53
N SER A 276 2.18 2.26 37.30
CA SER A 276 0.94 2.25 36.55
C SER A 276 0.49 0.81 36.18
N ALA A 277 -0.80 0.53 36.44
CA ALA A 277 -1.43 -0.73 36.03
C ALA A 277 -1.46 -0.94 34.49
N ASN A 278 -1.10 0.09 33.72
CA ASN A 278 -1.09 0.11 32.25
C ASN A 278 0.35 0.01 31.70
N LYS A 279 1.15 -0.91 32.22
CA LYS A 279 2.50 -1.16 31.67
C LYS A 279 2.40 -1.77 30.28
N THR A 280 2.45 -0.94 29.27
CA THR A 280 2.71 -1.42 27.90
C THR A 280 4.18 -1.79 27.85
N LYS A 281 4.48 -3.09 27.90
CA LYS A 281 5.83 -3.56 27.66
C LYS A 281 6.13 -3.39 26.17
N ALA A 282 7.02 -2.47 25.89
CA ALA A 282 7.53 -2.22 24.55
C ALA A 282 8.92 -2.83 24.40
N MET A 283 9.40 -2.89 23.17
CA MET A 283 10.79 -3.25 22.90
C MET A 283 11.74 -2.30 23.66
N ASP A 284 12.78 -2.86 24.26
CA ASP A 284 13.85 -2.07 24.84
C ASP A 284 14.68 -1.40 23.75
N ALA A 285 14.35 -0.14 23.41
CA ALA A 285 15.04 0.64 22.39
C ALA A 285 16.56 0.79 22.66
N GLY A 286 16.99 0.70 23.92
CA GLY A 286 18.42 0.71 24.28
C GLY A 286 19.18 -0.53 23.83
N LYS A 287 18.48 -1.58 23.43
CA LYS A 287 19.06 -2.82 22.90
C LYS A 287 18.87 -2.96 21.38
N TRP A 288 18.16 -2.04 20.72
CA TRP A 288 17.81 -2.14 19.31
C TRP A 288 19.00 -2.55 18.44
N GLY A 289 20.02 -1.78 18.34
CA GLY A 289 21.21 -2.08 17.54
C GLY A 289 22.12 -3.20 18.04
N LYS A 290 21.71 -3.98 19.07
CA LYS A 290 22.48 -5.07 19.66
C LYS A 290 21.90 -6.44 19.43
N VAL A 291 20.67 -6.52 18.96
CA VAL A 291 20.00 -7.78 18.63
C VAL A 291 20.27 -8.16 17.19
N LYS A 292 20.18 -9.45 16.90
CA LYS A 292 20.33 -9.96 15.55
C LYS A 292 19.14 -9.49 14.69
N GLY A 293 19.45 -9.06 13.48
CA GLY A 293 18.46 -8.61 12.52
C GLY A 293 19.07 -8.45 11.14
N GLY A 294 18.24 -8.17 10.16
CA GLY A 294 18.66 -7.99 8.79
C GLY A 294 17.49 -7.76 7.86
N PHE A 295 17.73 -7.94 6.59
CA PHE A 295 16.68 -7.89 5.58
C PHE A 295 16.80 -9.04 4.59
N TYR A 296 15.68 -9.32 3.90
CA TYR A 296 15.66 -10.13 2.69
C TYR A 296 15.00 -9.32 1.57
N SER A 297 15.63 -9.33 0.39
CA SER A 297 15.06 -8.77 -0.83
C SER A 297 14.61 -9.92 -1.72
N TYR A 298 13.41 -9.79 -2.30
CA TYR A 298 12.81 -10.76 -3.19
C TYR A 298 12.57 -10.16 -4.57
N ASP A 299 12.23 -10.99 -5.56
CA ASP A 299 11.80 -10.54 -6.87
C ASP A 299 10.61 -9.56 -6.78
N HIS A 300 10.39 -8.80 -7.82
CA HIS A 300 9.29 -7.84 -7.96
C HIS A 300 9.24 -6.73 -6.89
N GLY A 301 10.41 -6.40 -6.29
CA GLY A 301 10.53 -5.31 -5.33
C GLY A 301 9.99 -5.61 -3.93
N HIS A 302 9.65 -6.87 -3.63
CA HIS A 302 9.23 -7.26 -2.29
C HIS A 302 10.42 -7.27 -1.33
N LEU A 303 10.18 -6.84 -0.08
CA LEU A 303 11.20 -6.73 0.95
C LEU A 303 10.70 -7.29 2.28
N LEU A 304 11.61 -7.85 3.06
CA LEU A 304 11.39 -8.17 4.46
C LEU A 304 12.48 -7.53 5.30
N LEU A 305 12.12 -6.66 6.24
CA LEU A 305 12.96 -6.30 7.37
C LEU A 305 12.61 -7.21 8.55
N TRP A 306 13.62 -7.80 9.22
CA TRP A 306 13.40 -8.68 10.34
C TRP A 306 14.40 -8.42 11.47
N GLN A 307 13.97 -8.69 12.73
CA GLN A 307 14.80 -8.50 13.91
C GLN A 307 14.34 -9.40 15.06
N GLU A 308 15.28 -9.93 15.83
CA GLU A 308 14.98 -10.66 17.06
C GLU A 308 14.35 -9.74 18.12
N TRP A 309 13.36 -10.26 18.83
CA TRP A 309 12.80 -9.60 19.98
C TRP A 309 13.72 -9.72 21.20
N THR A 310 13.79 -8.65 21.99
CA THR A 310 14.53 -8.65 23.27
C THR A 310 13.75 -9.31 24.39
N ASN A 311 12.42 -9.41 24.25
CA ASN A 311 11.46 -9.90 25.25
C ASN A 311 10.27 -10.57 24.54
N PRO A 312 10.49 -11.69 23.83
CA PRO A 312 9.44 -12.35 23.06
C PRO A 312 8.30 -12.88 23.93
N GLU A 313 8.55 -13.15 25.22
CA GLU A 313 7.55 -13.57 26.21
C GLU A 313 6.46 -12.53 26.48
N ASP A 314 6.68 -11.29 26.14
CA ASP A 314 5.68 -10.22 26.28
C ASP A 314 4.74 -10.11 25.07
N ARG A 315 5.04 -10.80 23.97
CA ARG A 315 4.20 -10.79 22.77
C ARG A 315 2.88 -11.54 22.98
N PRO A 316 1.77 -11.04 22.40
CA PRO A 316 0.47 -11.75 22.47
C PRO A 316 0.51 -13.20 21.95
N LEU A 317 1.46 -13.54 21.08
CA LEU A 317 1.60 -14.88 20.51
C LEU A 317 2.33 -15.86 21.42
N TRP A 318 3.00 -15.41 22.46
CA TRP A 318 3.83 -16.25 23.33
C TRP A 318 3.09 -17.44 23.94
N ASP A 319 1.83 -17.25 24.33
CA ASP A 319 1.00 -18.30 24.93
C ASP A 319 0.80 -19.53 24.03
N ARG A 320 1.07 -19.38 22.74
CA ARG A 320 0.91 -20.44 21.74
C ARG A 320 2.22 -21.11 21.33
N ARG A 321 3.33 -20.76 21.99
CA ARG A 321 4.67 -21.23 21.61
C ARG A 321 4.75 -22.76 21.48
N ASP A 322 4.29 -23.49 22.48
CA ASP A 322 4.40 -24.95 22.51
C ASP A 322 3.55 -25.60 21.39
N GLU A 323 2.37 -25.05 21.10
CA GLU A 323 1.52 -25.48 19.98
C GLU A 323 2.23 -25.24 18.64
N LEU A 324 2.81 -24.07 18.44
CA LEU A 324 3.49 -23.72 17.20
C LEU A 324 4.76 -24.55 16.98
N VAL A 325 5.53 -24.80 18.04
CA VAL A 325 6.69 -25.68 17.99
C VAL A 325 6.29 -27.11 17.62
N ALA A 326 5.23 -27.64 18.24
CA ALA A 326 4.75 -28.98 17.95
C ALA A 326 4.26 -29.14 16.50
N LYS A 327 3.68 -28.08 15.94
CA LYS A 327 3.10 -28.10 14.59
C LYS A 327 4.11 -27.80 13.48
N TYR A 328 4.97 -26.82 13.67
CA TYR A 328 5.84 -26.27 12.61
C TYR A 328 7.34 -26.52 12.83
N GLY A 329 7.71 -27.07 13.99
CA GLY A 329 9.11 -27.21 14.38
C GLY A 329 9.70 -25.95 15.01
N GLU A 330 10.87 -26.10 15.65
CA GLU A 330 11.50 -25.02 16.44
C GLU A 330 11.88 -23.80 15.60
N GLU A 331 12.47 -24.01 14.40
CA GLU A 331 12.93 -22.93 13.51
C GLU A 331 11.76 -22.03 13.07
N MET A 332 10.68 -22.60 12.56
CA MET A 332 9.53 -21.82 12.09
C MET A 332 8.78 -21.19 13.27
N ALA A 333 8.60 -21.90 14.38
CA ALA A 333 7.99 -21.33 15.58
C ALA A 333 8.82 -20.16 16.13
N ASN A 334 10.15 -20.26 16.11
CA ASN A 334 11.05 -19.20 16.48
C ASN A 334 10.88 -17.98 15.56
N PHE A 335 10.80 -18.20 14.24
CA PHE A 335 10.54 -17.12 13.26
C PHE A 335 9.19 -16.44 13.49
N MET A 336 8.15 -17.18 13.88
CA MET A 336 6.82 -16.64 14.17
C MET A 336 6.80 -15.82 15.47
N ILE A 337 7.50 -16.26 16.52
CA ILE A 337 7.35 -15.73 17.88
C ILE A 337 8.48 -14.75 18.24
N ASN A 338 9.72 -15.12 17.95
CA ASN A 338 10.90 -14.38 18.42
C ASN A 338 11.40 -13.34 17.40
N ILE A 339 10.85 -13.32 16.18
CA ILE A 339 11.27 -12.39 15.13
C ILE A 339 10.17 -11.38 14.86
N SER A 340 10.50 -10.09 14.87
CA SER A 340 9.65 -9.03 14.30
C SER A 340 9.85 -9.00 12.78
N ARG A 341 8.78 -8.71 12.04
CA ARG A 341 8.77 -8.79 10.58
C ARG A 341 8.01 -7.61 10.00
N ASN A 342 8.65 -6.91 9.06
CA ASN A 342 8.01 -5.90 8.22
C ASN A 342 8.11 -6.36 6.78
N LEU A 343 7.05 -6.98 6.27
CA LEU A 343 6.97 -7.46 4.90
C LEU A 343 6.36 -6.39 4.00
N CYS A 344 7.14 -5.86 3.07
CA CYS A 344 6.66 -5.06 1.96
C CYS A 344 6.23 -5.97 0.82
N LEU A 345 4.97 -5.94 0.46
CA LEU A 345 4.50 -6.46 -0.82
C LEU A 345 4.35 -5.25 -1.76
N TYR A 346 5.34 -5.09 -2.62
CA TYR A 346 5.40 -3.99 -3.55
C TYR A 346 4.20 -4.00 -4.51
N PRO A 347 3.57 -2.85 -4.87
CA PRO A 347 4.06 -1.51 -4.53
C PRO A 347 3.44 -0.89 -3.27
N ASN A 348 2.35 -1.43 -2.68
CA ASN A 348 1.43 -0.60 -1.92
C ASN A 348 1.02 -1.13 -0.54
N VAL A 349 1.65 -2.18 -0.03
CA VAL A 349 1.26 -2.70 1.28
C VAL A 349 2.43 -3.23 2.10
N TYR A 350 2.38 -2.92 3.40
CA TYR A 350 3.16 -3.60 4.43
C TYR A 350 2.26 -4.49 5.28
N ILE A 351 2.70 -5.72 5.50
CA ILE A 351 2.21 -6.60 6.55
C ILE A 351 3.27 -6.57 7.64
N MET A 352 2.98 -5.91 8.75
CA MET A 352 3.93 -5.75 9.84
C MET A 352 3.48 -6.57 11.05
N ASP A 353 4.37 -7.43 11.53
CA ASP A 353 4.18 -8.22 12.75
C ASP A 353 5.30 -7.90 13.74
N GLN A 354 5.11 -6.82 14.46
CA GLN A 354 6.05 -6.27 15.44
C GLN A 354 5.46 -6.33 16.85
N PHE A 355 5.29 -5.17 17.51
CA PHE A 355 4.62 -5.02 18.79
C PHE A 355 3.16 -5.41 18.71
N SER A 356 2.53 -5.03 17.63
CA SER A 356 1.22 -5.47 17.17
C SER A 356 1.35 -5.89 15.72
N SER A 357 0.28 -6.45 15.18
CA SER A 357 0.25 -6.80 13.76
C SER A 357 -0.67 -5.83 13.03
N GLN A 358 -0.23 -5.35 11.88
CA GLN A 358 -0.99 -4.40 11.07
C GLN A 358 -0.82 -4.63 9.57
N ILE A 359 -1.82 -4.20 8.82
CA ILE A 359 -1.73 -3.93 7.40
C ILE A 359 -1.60 -2.42 7.25
N ARG A 360 -0.56 -1.94 6.56
CA ARG A 360 -0.39 -0.55 6.17
C ARG A 360 -0.48 -0.48 4.66
N HIS A 361 -1.62 -0.03 4.19
CA HIS A 361 -1.91 0.14 2.76
C HIS A 361 -1.78 1.59 2.38
N PHE A 362 -1.02 1.90 1.33
CA PHE A 362 -0.81 3.26 0.87
C PHE A 362 -1.15 3.42 -0.61
N ARG A 363 -1.63 4.59 -0.96
CA ARG A 363 -2.08 4.97 -2.30
C ARG A 363 -1.54 6.35 -2.66
N PRO A 364 -0.75 6.48 -3.71
CA PRO A 364 -0.34 7.79 -4.19
C PRO A 364 -1.53 8.59 -4.71
N ILE A 365 -1.58 9.87 -4.37
CA ILE A 365 -2.59 10.84 -4.84
C ILE A 365 -1.99 11.71 -5.93
N SER A 366 -0.75 12.19 -5.71
CA SER A 366 0.07 12.95 -6.64
C SER A 366 1.53 12.60 -6.42
N ALA A 367 2.45 13.16 -7.18
CA ALA A 367 3.88 12.96 -6.99
C ALA A 367 4.34 13.33 -5.57
N ASP A 368 3.67 14.27 -4.93
CA ASP A 368 4.01 14.87 -3.64
C ASP A 368 2.98 14.63 -2.53
N GLN A 369 1.97 13.77 -2.75
CA GLN A 369 0.97 13.42 -1.73
C GLN A 369 0.60 11.95 -1.76
N THR A 370 0.58 11.32 -0.58
CA THR A 370 0.23 9.90 -0.41
C THR A 370 -0.82 9.73 0.70
N GLU A 371 -1.83 8.92 0.42
CA GLU A 371 -2.83 8.46 1.40
C GLU A 371 -2.39 7.13 1.98
N VAL A 372 -2.50 6.98 3.29
CA VAL A 372 -2.20 5.74 4.02
C VAL A 372 -3.41 5.31 4.84
N THR A 373 -3.80 4.06 4.72
CA THR A 373 -4.80 3.43 5.58
C THR A 373 -4.16 2.28 6.35
N ILE A 374 -4.34 2.27 7.65
CA ILE A 374 -3.80 1.23 8.54
C ILE A 374 -4.93 0.47 9.24
N TYR A 375 -4.75 -0.83 9.34
CA TYR A 375 -5.65 -1.77 10.00
C TYR A 375 -4.87 -2.61 11.00
N CYS A 376 -5.39 -2.74 12.23
CA CYS A 376 -4.90 -3.76 13.13
C CYS A 376 -5.39 -5.14 12.66
N ILE A 377 -4.51 -6.13 12.62
CA ILE A 377 -4.86 -7.53 12.33
C ILE A 377 -4.52 -8.41 13.54
N ALA A 378 -5.23 -9.51 13.68
CA ALA A 378 -5.03 -10.44 14.77
C ALA A 378 -5.26 -11.89 14.34
N PRO A 379 -4.58 -12.87 14.96
CA PRO A 379 -4.96 -14.27 14.84
C PRO A 379 -6.39 -14.50 15.35
N LYS A 380 -7.19 -15.24 14.59
CA LYS A 380 -8.51 -15.66 15.07
C LYS A 380 -8.37 -16.60 16.28
N GLY A 381 -9.33 -16.53 17.19
CA GLY A 381 -9.31 -17.31 18.42
C GLY A 381 -8.29 -16.85 19.48
N GLU A 382 -7.62 -15.70 19.27
CA GLU A 382 -6.76 -15.08 20.27
C GLU A 382 -7.55 -14.73 21.54
N SER A 383 -6.94 -14.90 22.74
CA SER A 383 -7.58 -14.53 23.99
C SER A 383 -7.92 -13.02 24.05
N GLN A 384 -8.94 -12.66 24.80
CA GLN A 384 -9.33 -11.26 24.97
C GLN A 384 -8.20 -10.42 25.60
N GLU A 385 -7.41 -11.01 26.49
CA GLU A 385 -6.26 -10.38 27.10
C GLU A 385 -5.19 -10.04 26.06
N ASN A 386 -4.80 -11.02 25.24
CA ASN A 386 -3.81 -10.83 24.19
C ASN A 386 -4.33 -9.88 23.09
N ARG A 387 -5.62 -9.97 22.76
CA ARG A 387 -6.30 -9.02 21.86
C ARG A 387 -6.18 -7.59 22.39
N SER A 388 -6.43 -7.38 23.66
CA SER A 388 -6.32 -6.06 24.30
C SER A 388 -4.89 -5.53 24.31
N LYS A 389 -3.89 -6.39 24.57
CA LYS A 389 -2.47 -6.04 24.48
C LYS A 389 -2.10 -5.62 23.05
N ARG A 390 -2.53 -6.39 22.05
CA ARG A 390 -2.28 -6.12 20.64
C ARG A 390 -2.85 -4.78 20.19
N ILE A 391 -4.13 -4.52 20.48
CA ILE A 391 -4.80 -3.27 20.13
C ILE A 391 -4.09 -2.10 20.81
N ARG A 392 -3.75 -2.24 22.09
CA ARG A 392 -3.05 -1.18 22.82
C ARG A 392 -1.70 -0.84 22.23
N GLN A 393 -0.90 -1.84 21.86
CA GLN A 393 0.39 -1.64 21.20
C GLN A 393 0.23 -0.99 19.83
N TYR A 394 -0.80 -1.40 19.06
CA TYR A 394 -1.13 -0.79 17.78
C TYR A 394 -1.48 0.70 17.94
N GLU A 395 -2.34 1.05 18.90
CA GLU A 395 -2.75 2.43 19.16
C GLU A 395 -1.59 3.30 19.65
N ASP A 396 -0.74 2.78 20.53
CA ASP A 396 0.37 3.52 21.10
C ASP A 396 1.49 3.83 20.09
N PHE A 397 1.72 2.96 19.11
CA PHE A 397 2.84 3.08 18.18
C PHE A 397 2.40 3.43 16.76
N PHE A 398 1.62 2.56 16.12
CA PHE A 398 1.36 2.62 14.68
C PHE A 398 0.18 3.49 14.27
N ASN A 399 -0.76 3.75 15.16
CA ASN A 399 -1.93 4.57 14.81
C ASN A 399 -1.46 5.96 14.34
N ALA A 400 -2.25 6.59 13.45
CA ALA A 400 -1.99 7.95 12.99
C ALA A 400 -1.79 8.97 14.12
N THR A 401 -2.41 8.71 15.27
CA THR A 401 -2.27 9.50 16.51
C THR A 401 -1.38 8.82 17.55
N GLY A 402 -0.66 7.76 17.17
CA GLY A 402 0.32 7.09 18.02
C GLY A 402 1.57 7.94 18.23
N MET A 403 2.54 7.37 18.92
CA MET A 403 3.79 8.07 19.25
C MET A 403 4.88 7.94 18.19
N ALA A 404 4.73 7.05 17.21
CA ALA A 404 5.74 6.82 16.18
C ALA A 404 5.33 7.39 14.83
N THR A 405 4.15 7.07 14.32
CA THR A 405 3.72 7.49 12.99
C THR A 405 3.82 9.01 12.74
N PRO A 406 3.42 9.92 13.66
CA PRO A 406 3.56 11.35 13.43
C PRO A 406 5.00 11.82 13.26
N ASP A 407 5.96 11.18 13.92
CA ASP A 407 7.38 11.51 13.80
C ASP A 407 7.88 11.20 12.38
N ASP A 408 7.52 10.02 11.82
CA ASP A 408 7.82 9.65 10.43
C ASP A 408 7.24 10.65 9.43
N LEU A 409 5.96 11.04 9.62
CA LEU A 409 5.27 11.92 8.68
C LEU A 409 5.91 13.30 8.56
N GLU A 410 6.47 13.83 9.66
CA GLU A 410 7.21 15.10 9.63
C GLU A 410 8.50 14.96 8.83
N GLU A 411 9.22 13.84 8.98
CA GLU A 411 10.44 13.61 8.20
C GLU A 411 10.12 13.39 6.70
N PHE A 412 9.04 12.69 6.36
CA PHE A 412 8.59 12.57 4.96
C PHE A 412 8.30 13.93 4.34
N ARG A 413 7.57 14.78 5.06
CA ARG A 413 7.27 16.15 4.63
C ARG A 413 8.56 16.98 4.49
N SER A 414 9.50 16.81 5.39
CA SER A 414 10.80 17.49 5.38
C SER A 414 11.62 17.07 4.15
N CYS A 415 11.70 15.77 3.89
CA CYS A 415 12.36 15.21 2.70
C CYS A 415 11.73 15.72 1.41
N ASN A 416 10.41 15.67 1.30
CA ASN A 416 9.67 16.14 0.12
C ASN A 416 10.00 17.60 -0.23
N LYS A 417 10.07 18.48 0.78
CA LYS A 417 10.46 19.88 0.59
C LYS A 417 11.86 20.06 0.01
N THR A 418 12.80 19.20 0.39
CA THR A 418 14.22 19.34 0.00
C THR A 418 14.55 18.57 -1.28
N TYR A 419 13.71 17.65 -1.73
CA TYR A 419 13.91 16.92 -2.99
C TYR A 419 13.89 17.82 -4.23
N TRP A 420 13.31 19.02 -4.14
CA TRP A 420 13.39 20.05 -5.17
C TRP A 420 14.76 20.75 -5.27
N ALA A 421 15.69 20.46 -4.36
CA ALA A 421 17.02 21.06 -4.38
C ALA A 421 17.93 20.37 -5.41
N THR A 422 17.89 20.85 -6.65
CA THR A 422 18.66 20.30 -7.79
C THR A 422 20.17 20.29 -7.56
N SER A 423 20.70 21.16 -6.68
CA SER A 423 22.12 21.18 -6.28
C SER A 423 22.53 20.03 -5.38
N ALA A 424 21.57 19.26 -4.82
CA ALA A 424 21.80 18.08 -3.99
C ALA A 424 20.94 16.92 -4.49
N PRO A 425 21.22 16.35 -5.66
CA PRO A 425 20.27 15.50 -6.39
C PRO A 425 20.14 14.06 -5.90
N TRP A 426 20.92 13.63 -4.89
CA TRP A 426 21.07 12.22 -4.56
C TRP A 426 20.63 11.87 -3.14
N ASN A 427 19.96 10.74 -2.99
CA ASN A 427 19.83 9.98 -1.76
C ASN A 427 20.93 8.90 -1.76
N ASP A 428 21.70 8.82 -0.69
CA ASP A 428 22.74 7.79 -0.50
C ASP A 428 22.10 6.52 0.11
N MET A 429 22.53 5.36 -0.38
CA MET A 429 22.05 4.03 0.05
C MET A 429 23.24 3.07 0.25
N THR A 430 24.42 3.60 0.56
CA THR A 430 25.67 2.84 0.59
C THR A 430 25.83 1.99 1.86
N ARG A 431 25.05 2.31 2.91
CA ARG A 431 25.17 1.67 4.22
C ARG A 431 24.98 0.16 4.14
N GLY A 432 25.91 -0.61 4.68
CA GLY A 432 25.85 -2.08 4.73
C GLY A 432 26.34 -2.79 3.47
N SER A 433 26.62 -2.08 2.38
CA SER A 433 26.96 -2.68 1.08
C SER A 433 28.20 -3.59 1.08
N THR A 434 29.11 -3.43 2.05
CA THR A 434 30.34 -4.24 2.13
C THR A 434 30.17 -5.58 2.82
N HIS A 435 29.02 -5.82 3.49
CA HIS A 435 28.75 -7.08 4.20
C HIS A 435 27.43 -7.71 3.82
N GLU A 436 26.77 -7.20 2.79
CA GLU A 436 25.59 -7.83 2.20
C GLU A 436 25.92 -9.21 1.60
N ILE A 437 25.02 -10.16 1.80
CA ILE A 437 25.15 -11.52 1.28
C ILE A 437 24.30 -11.63 0.02
N ALA A 438 24.91 -12.00 -1.10
CA ALA A 438 24.19 -12.32 -2.32
C ALA A 438 23.41 -13.64 -2.13
N GLY A 439 22.09 -13.60 -2.36
CA GLY A 439 21.21 -14.74 -2.16
C GLY A 439 20.79 -14.96 -0.70
N PRO A 440 20.18 -16.14 -0.40
CA PRO A 440 19.68 -16.47 0.93
C PRO A 440 20.81 -16.79 1.91
N ASP A 441 20.73 -16.22 3.12
CA ASP A 441 21.56 -16.62 4.25
C ASP A 441 21.11 -17.99 4.84
N GLU A 442 21.76 -18.45 5.88
CA GLU A 442 21.45 -19.75 6.50
C GLU A 442 20.04 -19.77 7.14
N GLN A 443 19.59 -18.64 7.68
CA GLN A 443 18.24 -18.54 8.27
C GLN A 443 17.17 -18.58 7.18
N ALA A 444 17.33 -17.83 6.08
CA ALA A 444 16.43 -17.87 4.93
C ALA A 444 16.31 -19.30 4.35
N LYS A 445 17.45 -19.99 4.19
CA LYS A 445 17.49 -21.40 3.74
C LYS A 445 16.74 -22.33 4.67
N ALA A 446 16.94 -22.21 6.00
CA ALA A 446 16.26 -23.00 7.00
C ALA A 446 14.74 -22.79 7.00
N LEU A 447 14.29 -21.60 6.63
CA LEU A 447 12.87 -21.23 6.45
C LEU A 447 12.31 -21.61 5.07
N GLY A 448 13.13 -22.22 4.19
CA GLY A 448 12.74 -22.63 2.84
C GLY A 448 12.64 -21.46 1.85
N MET A 449 13.26 -20.32 2.15
CA MET A 449 13.38 -19.18 1.23
C MET A 449 14.61 -19.38 0.35
N THR A 450 14.40 -19.75 -0.90
CA THR A 450 15.47 -20.13 -1.85
C THR A 450 15.71 -19.11 -2.95
N LYS A 451 14.76 -18.17 -3.12
CA LYS A 451 14.77 -17.13 -4.17
C LYS A 451 15.03 -15.73 -3.61
N VAL A 452 15.72 -15.64 -2.47
CA VAL A 452 16.17 -14.35 -1.93
C VAL A 452 17.26 -13.78 -2.84
N ILE A 453 17.14 -12.53 -3.24
CA ILE A 453 18.13 -11.82 -4.08
C ILE A 453 19.34 -11.44 -3.22
N ALA A 454 19.08 -10.85 -2.05
CA ALA A 454 20.12 -10.44 -1.11
C ALA A 454 19.63 -10.54 0.34
N SER A 455 20.57 -10.81 1.24
CA SER A 455 20.36 -10.85 2.69
C SER A 455 21.25 -9.83 3.37
N GLY A 456 20.65 -8.91 4.14
CA GLY A 456 21.36 -7.98 5.01
C GLY A 456 21.62 -8.62 6.36
N VAL A 457 22.70 -8.20 7.02
CA VAL A 457 23.15 -8.76 8.30
C VAL A 457 22.84 -7.86 9.50
N ARG A 458 22.28 -6.67 9.26
CA ARG A 458 21.79 -5.71 10.26
C ARG A 458 20.51 -5.05 9.81
N THR A 459 19.68 -4.67 10.76
CA THR A 459 18.44 -3.93 10.48
C THR A 459 18.68 -2.53 9.92
N GLU A 460 19.86 -1.95 10.18
CA GLU A 460 20.24 -0.62 9.72
C GLU A 460 20.92 -0.62 8.34
N ASP A 461 21.05 -1.78 7.69
CA ASP A 461 21.61 -1.90 6.34
C ASP A 461 20.59 -1.43 5.29
N GLU A 462 21.06 -0.68 4.31
CA GLU A 462 20.23 -0.04 3.29
C GLU A 462 20.27 -0.75 1.92
N GLY A 463 20.95 -1.91 1.82
CA GLY A 463 21.10 -2.67 0.57
C GLY A 463 19.76 -3.16 -0.04
N LEU A 464 18.67 -3.16 0.72
CA LEU A 464 17.33 -3.48 0.22
C LEU A 464 16.79 -2.38 -0.73
N TYR A 465 17.10 -1.12 -0.51
CA TYR A 465 16.55 -0.02 -1.32
C TYR A 465 17.05 0.00 -2.75
N PRO A 466 18.36 -0.15 -3.04
CA PRO A 466 18.80 -0.23 -4.42
C PRO A 466 18.20 -1.40 -5.20
N ILE A 467 17.86 -2.51 -4.53
CA ILE A 467 17.17 -3.64 -5.16
C ILE A 467 15.72 -3.27 -5.50
N GLN A 468 15.00 -2.64 -4.58
CA GLN A 468 13.63 -2.18 -4.81
C GLN A 468 13.57 -1.09 -5.90
N HIS A 469 14.47 -0.09 -5.83
CA HIS A 469 14.58 0.94 -6.86
C HIS A 469 15.06 0.38 -8.20
N GLY A 470 15.87 -0.67 -8.19
CA GLY A 470 16.26 -1.40 -9.39
C GLY A 470 15.06 -2.02 -10.11
N TYR A 471 14.18 -2.70 -9.36
CA TYR A 471 12.93 -3.22 -9.91
C TYR A 471 12.01 -2.09 -10.39
N TRP A 472 11.84 -1.01 -9.60
CA TRP A 472 11.12 0.18 -10.02
C TRP A 472 11.63 0.69 -11.37
N LYS A 473 12.96 0.82 -11.49
CA LYS A 473 13.60 1.31 -12.73
C LYS A 473 13.35 0.37 -13.91
N GLU A 474 13.42 -0.95 -13.71
CA GLU A 474 13.09 -1.94 -14.74
C GLU A 474 11.66 -1.76 -15.27
N VAL A 475 10.68 -1.60 -14.39
CA VAL A 475 9.29 -1.34 -14.77
C VAL A 475 9.16 -0.02 -15.54
N MET A 476 9.84 1.03 -15.10
CA MET A 476 9.79 2.36 -15.71
C MET A 476 10.50 2.39 -17.07
N ASP A 477 11.61 1.70 -17.23
CA ASP A 477 12.31 1.55 -18.53
C ASP A 477 11.42 0.80 -19.53
N GLY A 478 10.73 -0.27 -19.08
CA GLY A 478 9.74 -0.98 -19.87
C GLY A 478 8.56 -0.10 -20.29
N ALA A 479 8.06 0.73 -19.36
CA ALA A 479 6.99 1.70 -19.62
C ALA A 479 7.38 2.74 -20.67
N LEU A 480 8.60 3.26 -20.58
CA LEU A 480 9.14 4.20 -21.56
C LEU A 480 9.24 3.56 -22.95
N ALA A 481 9.77 2.34 -23.03
CA ALA A 481 9.87 1.61 -24.29
C ALA A 481 8.49 1.36 -24.94
N GLU A 482 7.47 0.98 -24.15
CA GLU A 482 6.09 0.82 -24.62
C GLU A 482 5.52 2.14 -25.16
N ALA A 483 5.76 3.25 -24.47
CA ALA A 483 5.29 4.57 -24.88
C ALA A 483 5.96 5.04 -26.18
N GLU A 484 7.25 4.77 -26.36
CA GLU A 484 8.00 5.10 -27.58
C GLU A 484 7.52 4.31 -28.80
N LEU A 485 7.24 3.01 -28.64
CA LEU A 485 6.65 2.19 -29.71
C LEU A 485 5.29 2.72 -30.13
N SER A 486 4.43 3.06 -29.18
CA SER A 486 3.10 3.61 -29.46
C SER A 486 3.16 4.97 -30.18
N ALA A 487 4.16 5.80 -29.88
CA ALA A 487 4.37 7.08 -30.54
C ALA A 487 4.79 6.93 -32.01
N THR A 488 5.58 5.90 -32.34
CA THR A 488 6.03 5.63 -33.72
C THR A 488 4.89 5.11 -34.62
N ASP A 489 3.94 4.35 -34.05
CA ASP A 489 2.79 3.80 -34.78
C ASP A 489 1.73 4.87 -35.13
N THR A 490 1.77 6.03 -34.47
CA THR A 490 0.81 7.14 -34.72
C THR A 490 1.28 8.13 -35.77
N VAL A 491 2.49 7.99 -36.33
CA VAL A 491 2.96 8.84 -37.44
C VAL A 491 2.33 8.32 -38.74
N PRO A 492 1.44 9.08 -39.42
CA PRO A 492 0.89 8.66 -40.71
C PRO A 492 2.03 8.51 -41.71
N VAL A 493 2.12 7.33 -42.31
CA VAL A 493 2.95 7.14 -43.53
C VAL A 493 2.37 8.09 -44.57
N THR A 494 2.95 9.28 -44.72
CA THR A 494 2.66 10.17 -45.87
C THR A 494 3.20 9.50 -47.09
N ALA A 495 2.29 8.90 -47.87
CA ALA A 495 2.55 8.43 -49.23
C ALA A 495 2.51 9.61 -50.21
#